data_770aaffdd2df1012b26f53afceb9d1a6
#
_entry.id   770aaffdd2df1012b26f53afceb9d1a6
#
_cell.length_a   1.000
_cell.length_b   1.000
_cell.length_c   1.000
_cell.angle_alpha   90.00
_cell.angle_beta   90.00
_cell.angle_gamma   90.00
#
_symmetry.space_group_name_H-M   'P 1'
#
loop_
_entity.id
_entity.type
_entity.pdbx_description
1 polymer ?
#
loop_
_entity_poly.entity_id
_entity_poly.type
_entity_poly.pdbx_seq_one_letter_code
_entity_poly.pdbx_strand_id
1 'polypeptide(L)'
;GYGARSRDVIKAIIATDKYDVKLLSQRWGATPFGFCENHPEFKNLLDLVVPMPLAQQPDIWAQITVPNEFQAVGRYNIGFTAGMETTLVDGTWVEGMNRLDINFVSSEHSKKSFLNSVYEKQDKQGNVLEQSIQITKPMEVLFEGANLEKYFAKKVNPNLQLNLSLDSIKESFAYLSVGHWMQGQI
;
A
#
# COMPACT_ATOMS: atom_id res chain seq x y z
N GLY A 1 5.35 3.84 -3.21
CA GLY A 1 4.20 2.98 -3.36
C GLY A 1 4.20 1.79 -2.40
N TYR A 2 3.49 0.73 -2.73
CA TYR A 2 3.26 -0.43 -1.85
C TYR A 2 4.52 -1.04 -1.24
N GLY A 3 5.63 -1.16 -1.99
CA GLY A 3 6.87 -1.70 -1.45
C GLY A 3 7.48 -0.84 -0.33
N ALA A 4 7.44 0.49 -0.44
CA ALA A 4 7.89 1.38 0.62
C ALA A 4 6.98 1.24 1.86
N ARG A 5 5.67 1.30 1.66
CA ARG A 5 4.68 1.12 2.72
C ARG A 5 4.84 -0.22 3.45
N SER A 6 5.07 -1.31 2.69
CA SER A 6 5.30 -2.63 3.28
C SER A 6 6.51 -2.62 4.22
N ARG A 7 7.63 -2.07 3.78
CA ARG A 7 8.84 -1.99 4.61
C ARG A 7 8.65 -1.14 5.85
N ASP A 8 7.91 -0.03 5.76
CA ASP A 8 7.64 0.83 6.90
C ASP A 8 6.74 0.13 7.94
N VAL A 9 5.66 -0.52 7.49
CA VAL A 9 4.77 -1.30 8.37
C VAL A 9 5.52 -2.45 9.03
N ILE A 10 6.32 -3.21 8.26
CA ILE A 10 7.13 -4.32 8.80
C ILE A 10 8.10 -3.83 9.86
N LYS A 11 8.85 -2.75 9.61
CA LYS A 11 9.76 -2.16 10.59
C LYS A 11 9.03 -1.72 11.86
N ALA A 12 7.86 -1.12 11.72
CA ALA A 12 7.05 -0.70 12.85
C ALA A 12 6.58 -1.91 13.70
N ILE A 13 6.17 -3.00 13.06
CA ILE A 13 5.76 -4.23 13.75
C ILE A 13 6.96 -4.86 14.48
N ILE A 14 8.11 -4.99 13.81
CA ILE A 14 9.34 -5.52 14.40
C ILE A 14 9.75 -4.68 15.61
N ALA A 15 9.67 -3.36 15.52
CA ALA A 15 10.03 -2.47 16.62
C ALA A 15 9.16 -2.62 17.89
N THR A 16 7.99 -3.25 17.78
CA THR A 16 7.17 -3.56 18.96
C THR A 16 7.71 -4.70 19.81
N ASP A 17 8.57 -5.56 19.24
CA ASP A 17 9.14 -6.76 19.85
C ASP A 17 8.08 -7.73 20.42
N LYS A 18 6.90 -7.76 19.81
CA LYS A 18 5.76 -8.56 20.26
C LYS A 18 5.46 -9.78 19.41
N TYR A 19 6.03 -9.86 18.22
CA TYR A 19 5.65 -10.84 17.20
C TYR A 19 6.88 -11.52 16.59
N ASP A 20 6.78 -12.82 16.34
CA ASP A 20 7.70 -13.53 15.46
C ASP A 20 7.29 -13.22 14.00
N VAL A 21 7.97 -12.26 13.39
CA VAL A 21 7.66 -11.78 12.07
C VAL A 21 8.33 -12.64 11.00
N LYS A 22 7.52 -13.09 10.04
CA LYS A 22 8.00 -13.74 8.80
C LYS A 22 7.50 -12.95 7.61
N LEU A 23 8.26 -12.95 6.54
CA LEU A 23 7.96 -12.22 5.33
C LEU A 23 7.76 -13.16 4.15
N LEU A 24 6.70 -12.94 3.39
CA LEU A 24 6.50 -13.55 2.11
C LEU A 24 6.64 -12.49 1.03
N SER A 25 7.74 -12.56 0.27
CA SER A 25 7.97 -11.63 -0.83
C SER A 25 7.09 -12.00 -2.02
N GLN A 26 6.31 -11.04 -2.49
CA GLN A 26 5.50 -11.20 -3.70
C GLN A 26 6.01 -10.29 -4.81
N ARG A 27 5.97 -10.81 -6.04
CA ARG A 27 6.27 -10.01 -7.22
C ARG A 27 5.07 -9.12 -7.55
N TRP A 28 5.32 -7.85 -7.78
CA TRP A 28 4.33 -6.89 -8.23
C TRP A 28 4.61 -6.48 -9.67
N GLY A 29 3.77 -6.91 -10.59
CA GLY A 29 3.89 -6.57 -12.00
C GLY A 29 5.30 -6.82 -12.57
N ALA A 30 5.86 -5.85 -13.26
CA ALA A 30 7.21 -5.89 -13.82
C ALA A 30 8.31 -5.38 -12.88
N THR A 31 7.98 -5.12 -11.59
CA THR A 31 8.96 -4.62 -10.62
C THR A 31 10.07 -5.65 -10.39
N PRO A 32 11.35 -5.26 -10.47
CA PRO A 32 12.46 -6.19 -10.24
C PRO A 32 12.54 -6.60 -8.78
N PHE A 33 12.99 -7.82 -8.52
CA PHE A 33 13.43 -8.25 -7.20
C PHE A 33 14.77 -7.61 -6.84
N GLY A 34 15.21 -7.75 -5.59
CA GLY A 34 16.54 -7.35 -5.17
C GLY A 34 16.61 -5.96 -4.54
N PHE A 35 15.48 -5.34 -4.22
CA PHE A 35 15.51 -4.03 -3.56
C PHE A 35 16.25 -4.07 -2.22
N CYS A 36 15.92 -5.03 -1.35
CA CYS A 36 16.51 -5.12 -0.02
C CYS A 36 17.99 -5.52 -0.06
N GLU A 37 18.40 -6.32 -1.05
CA GLU A 37 19.80 -6.70 -1.26
C GLU A 37 20.69 -5.51 -1.60
N ASN A 38 20.15 -4.54 -2.33
CA ASN A 38 20.85 -3.34 -2.79
C ASN A 38 20.75 -2.16 -1.81
N HIS A 39 20.01 -2.31 -0.70
CA HIS A 39 19.78 -1.25 0.27
C HIS A 39 20.16 -1.75 1.68
N PRO A 40 21.36 -1.41 2.17
CA PRO A 40 21.89 -1.93 3.45
C PRO A 40 20.94 -1.77 4.63
N GLU A 41 20.17 -0.69 4.66
CA GLU A 41 19.20 -0.38 5.72
C GLU A 41 17.99 -1.34 5.77
N PHE A 42 17.86 -2.24 4.79
CA PHE A 42 16.78 -3.24 4.72
C PHE A 42 17.29 -4.68 4.69
N LYS A 43 18.60 -4.91 4.76
CA LYS A 43 19.17 -6.27 4.69
C LYS A 43 18.64 -7.20 5.77
N ASN A 44 18.39 -6.67 6.96
CA ASN A 44 17.82 -7.44 8.08
C ASN A 44 16.43 -8.02 7.78
N LEU A 45 15.71 -7.49 6.79
CA LEU A 45 14.42 -8.04 6.37
C LEU A 45 14.58 -9.33 5.56
N LEU A 46 15.74 -9.54 4.92
CA LEU A 46 15.99 -10.74 4.13
C LEU A 46 16.01 -12.01 4.97
N ASP A 47 16.50 -11.91 6.21
CA ASP A 47 16.56 -13.03 7.14
C ASP A 47 15.18 -13.51 7.61
N LEU A 48 14.17 -12.68 7.42
CA LEU A 48 12.77 -12.97 7.77
C LEU A 48 11.98 -13.60 6.63
N VAL A 49 12.55 -13.65 5.43
CA VAL A 49 11.86 -14.17 4.23
C VAL A 49 11.73 -15.68 4.31
N VAL A 50 10.51 -16.17 4.15
CA VAL A 50 10.20 -17.60 4.15
C VAL A 50 9.77 -18.08 2.76
N PRO A 51 10.03 -19.36 2.43
CA PRO A 51 9.59 -19.95 1.17
C PRO A 51 8.10 -20.28 1.16
N MET A 52 7.55 -20.49 -0.02
CA MET A 52 6.23 -21.10 -0.21
C MET A 52 6.39 -22.59 -0.57
N PRO A 53 5.43 -23.47 -0.18
CA PRO A 53 4.29 -23.19 0.69
C PRO A 53 4.69 -22.95 2.14
N LEU A 54 3.83 -22.24 2.89
CA LEU A 54 4.07 -22.02 4.32
C LEU A 54 4.03 -23.35 5.09
N ALA A 55 4.96 -23.54 6.01
CA ALA A 55 5.04 -24.74 6.81
C ALA A 55 3.86 -24.90 7.80
N GLN A 56 3.28 -23.78 8.22
CA GLN A 56 2.12 -23.73 9.12
C GLN A 56 1.26 -22.49 8.85
N GLN A 57 0.00 -22.55 9.24
CA GLN A 57 -0.89 -21.40 9.18
C GLN A 57 -0.42 -20.34 10.20
N PRO A 58 -0.21 -19.07 9.76
CA PRO A 58 0.14 -18.00 10.68
C PRO A 58 -1.05 -17.61 11.57
N ASP A 59 -0.78 -17.15 12.78
CA ASP A 59 -1.81 -16.60 13.67
C ASP A 59 -2.35 -15.29 13.08
N ILE A 60 -1.47 -14.43 12.58
CA ILE A 60 -1.81 -13.19 11.92
C ILE A 60 -1.22 -13.19 10.50
N TRP A 61 -2.06 -12.91 9.53
CA TRP A 61 -1.68 -12.68 8.14
C TRP A 61 -1.94 -11.23 7.77
N ALA A 62 -0.89 -10.49 7.45
CA ALA A 62 -1.00 -9.10 7.00
C ALA A 62 -0.62 -8.99 5.53
N GLN A 63 -1.49 -8.44 4.71
CA GLN A 63 -1.27 -8.30 3.27
C GLN A 63 -1.36 -6.83 2.85
N ILE A 64 -0.36 -6.36 2.12
CA ILE A 64 -0.23 -4.96 1.70
C ILE A 64 -0.22 -4.92 0.18
N THR A 65 -1.40 -4.77 -0.43
CA THR A 65 -1.60 -4.83 -1.87
C THR A 65 -2.95 -4.22 -2.27
N VAL A 66 -3.37 -4.38 -3.52
CA VAL A 66 -4.72 -4.03 -3.99
C VAL A 66 -5.74 -5.05 -3.49
N PRO A 67 -6.95 -4.61 -3.12
CA PRO A 67 -7.90 -5.47 -2.39
C PRO A 67 -8.36 -6.71 -3.14
N ASN A 68 -8.45 -6.68 -4.47
CA ASN A 68 -8.84 -7.86 -5.24
C ASN A 68 -7.85 -9.04 -5.09
N GLU A 69 -6.61 -8.78 -4.66
CA GLU A 69 -5.59 -9.78 -4.38
C GLU A 69 -5.60 -10.29 -2.93
N PHE A 70 -6.39 -9.72 -2.05
CA PHE A 70 -6.46 -10.12 -0.65
C PHE A 70 -6.94 -11.56 -0.49
N GLN A 71 -6.27 -12.30 0.38
CA GLN A 71 -6.55 -13.70 0.71
C GLN A 71 -6.51 -13.91 2.22
N ALA A 72 -7.50 -14.64 2.74
CA ALA A 72 -7.52 -15.05 4.13
C ALA A 72 -6.66 -16.33 4.31
N VAL A 73 -5.43 -16.16 4.76
CA VAL A 73 -4.45 -17.23 4.95
C VAL A 73 -4.24 -17.54 6.43
N GLY A 74 -4.25 -16.52 7.27
CA GLY A 74 -4.03 -16.62 8.70
C GLY A 74 -5.29 -16.98 9.47
N ARG A 75 -5.12 -17.15 10.79
CA ARG A 75 -6.26 -17.22 11.71
C ARG A 75 -6.94 -15.87 11.87
N TYR A 76 -6.18 -14.80 11.80
CA TYR A 76 -6.65 -13.41 11.74
C TYR A 76 -5.97 -12.69 10.58
N ASN A 77 -6.75 -12.00 9.75
CA ASN A 77 -6.31 -11.50 8.46
C ASN A 77 -6.48 -9.98 8.39
N ILE A 78 -5.41 -9.29 8.05
CA ILE A 78 -5.33 -7.82 8.02
C ILE A 78 -4.97 -7.37 6.62
N GLY A 79 -5.75 -6.45 6.07
CA GLY A 79 -5.48 -5.82 4.77
C GLY A 79 -4.99 -4.39 4.90
N PHE A 80 -4.00 -4.03 4.11
CA PHE A 80 -3.54 -2.65 3.95
C PHE A 80 -3.59 -2.28 2.48
N THR A 81 -4.29 -1.19 2.16
CA THR A 81 -4.32 -0.66 0.80
C THR A 81 -4.27 0.86 0.79
N ALA A 82 -3.73 1.43 -0.27
CA ALA A 82 -3.72 2.88 -0.46
C ALA A 82 -5.12 3.43 -0.78
N GLY A 83 -5.96 2.62 -1.41
CA GLY A 83 -7.21 3.08 -1.98
C GLY A 83 -7.02 3.68 -3.36
N MET A 84 -7.98 4.49 -3.78
CA MET A 84 -7.98 5.21 -5.06
C MET A 84 -8.41 6.67 -4.85
N GLU A 85 -8.10 7.50 -5.83
CA GLU A 85 -8.48 8.93 -5.87
C GLU A 85 -9.93 9.14 -6.29
N THR A 86 -10.57 8.10 -6.80
CA THR A 86 -11.98 8.11 -7.21
C THR A 86 -12.93 8.10 -6.01
N THR A 87 -14.18 8.49 -6.22
CA THR A 87 -15.21 8.51 -5.18
C THR A 87 -15.84 7.13 -4.91
N LEU A 88 -15.65 6.19 -5.82
CA LEU A 88 -16.07 4.79 -5.72
C LEU A 88 -14.92 3.88 -6.12
N VAL A 89 -14.93 2.65 -5.60
CA VAL A 89 -13.96 1.61 -5.94
C VAL A 89 -14.64 0.48 -6.72
N ASP A 90 -13.87 -0.35 -7.38
CA ASP A 90 -14.38 -1.53 -8.10
C ASP A 90 -15.03 -2.54 -7.14
N GLY A 91 -16.09 -3.23 -7.59
CA GLY A 91 -16.81 -4.22 -6.78
C GLY A 91 -15.92 -5.38 -6.32
N THR A 92 -14.94 -5.79 -7.14
CA THR A 92 -13.98 -6.84 -6.75
C THR A 92 -13.08 -6.41 -5.59
N TRP A 93 -12.86 -5.09 -5.43
CA TRP A 93 -12.14 -4.55 -4.28
C TRP A 93 -12.98 -4.62 -3.01
N VAL A 94 -14.28 -4.34 -3.11
CA VAL A 94 -15.22 -4.51 -1.97
C VAL A 94 -15.24 -5.98 -1.53
N GLU A 95 -15.37 -6.92 -2.48
CA GLU A 95 -15.30 -8.35 -2.19
C GLU A 95 -13.96 -8.75 -1.54
N GLY A 96 -12.85 -8.18 -2.02
CA GLY A 96 -11.53 -8.42 -1.47
C GLY A 96 -11.40 -7.98 -0.02
N MET A 97 -11.86 -6.78 0.30
CA MET A 97 -11.87 -6.25 1.67
C MET A 97 -12.71 -7.13 2.62
N ASN A 98 -13.82 -7.65 2.13
CA ASN A 98 -14.71 -8.49 2.93
C ASN A 98 -14.16 -9.90 3.23
N ARG A 99 -13.07 -10.33 2.57
CA ARG A 99 -12.37 -11.60 2.88
C ARG A 99 -11.57 -11.53 4.17
N LEU A 100 -11.25 -10.34 4.65
CA LEU A 100 -10.34 -10.12 5.77
C LEU A 100 -11.09 -9.73 7.04
N ASP A 101 -10.44 -9.83 8.19
CA ASP A 101 -11.05 -9.52 9.48
C ASP A 101 -11.05 -8.03 9.78
N ILE A 102 -10.02 -7.30 9.34
CA ILE A 102 -9.91 -5.85 9.42
C ILE A 102 -9.10 -5.30 8.25
N ASN A 103 -9.43 -4.09 7.84
CA ASN A 103 -8.76 -3.41 6.74
C ASN A 103 -8.28 -2.02 7.13
N PHE A 104 -7.11 -1.63 6.62
CA PHE A 104 -6.54 -0.31 6.79
C PHE A 104 -6.40 0.39 5.43
N VAL A 105 -6.85 1.62 5.37
CA VAL A 105 -6.70 2.53 4.22
C VAL A 105 -5.88 3.75 4.61
N SER A 106 -5.33 4.46 3.63
CA SER A 106 -4.39 5.56 3.88
C SER A 106 -5.07 6.89 4.27
N SER A 107 -6.36 7.05 4.01
CA SER A 107 -7.05 8.33 4.22
C SER A 107 -8.55 8.17 4.47
N GLU A 108 -9.15 9.21 5.04
CA GLU A 108 -10.61 9.33 5.18
C GLU A 108 -11.32 9.36 3.82
N HIS A 109 -10.67 9.92 2.78
CA HIS A 109 -11.20 9.88 1.43
C HIS A 109 -11.30 8.43 0.93
N SER A 110 -10.22 7.66 1.03
CA SER A 110 -10.23 6.24 0.65
C SER A 110 -11.28 5.45 1.44
N LYS A 111 -11.37 5.67 2.78
CA LYS A 111 -12.40 5.02 3.62
C LYS A 111 -13.80 5.32 3.11
N LYS A 112 -14.11 6.57 2.80
CA LYS A 112 -15.41 6.97 2.25
C LYS A 112 -15.68 6.35 0.88
N SER A 113 -14.68 6.31 -0.01
CA SER A 113 -14.83 5.70 -1.32
C SER A 113 -15.23 4.23 -1.24
N PHE A 114 -14.62 3.47 -0.34
CA PHE A 114 -15.01 2.08 -0.09
C PHE A 114 -16.43 1.96 0.51
N LEU A 115 -16.74 2.74 1.54
CA LEU A 115 -18.04 2.68 2.23
C LEU A 115 -19.22 3.11 1.35
N ASN A 116 -18.97 4.00 0.39
CA ASN A 116 -19.98 4.46 -0.57
C ASN A 116 -20.16 3.50 -1.75
N SER A 117 -19.26 2.54 -1.92
CA SER A 117 -19.31 1.59 -3.03
C SER A 117 -20.26 0.45 -2.70
N VAL A 118 -21.42 0.48 -3.32
CA VAL A 118 -22.46 -0.57 -3.19
C VAL A 118 -22.79 -1.07 -4.58
N TYR A 119 -22.77 -2.38 -4.78
CA TYR A 119 -22.94 -3.02 -6.08
C TYR A 119 -23.95 -4.16 -6.00
N GLU A 120 -24.49 -4.49 -7.15
CA GLU A 120 -25.27 -5.71 -7.38
C GLU A 120 -24.42 -6.68 -8.21
N LYS A 121 -24.39 -7.93 -7.82
CA LYS A 121 -23.71 -8.99 -8.58
C LYS A 121 -24.73 -9.73 -9.45
N GLN A 122 -24.46 -9.76 -10.74
CA GLN A 122 -25.29 -10.48 -11.71
C GLN A 122 -24.49 -11.59 -12.40
N ASP A 123 -25.19 -12.65 -12.82
CA ASP A 123 -24.62 -13.64 -13.72
C ASP A 123 -24.57 -13.12 -15.17
N LYS A 124 -24.04 -13.96 -16.07
CA LYS A 124 -23.95 -13.61 -17.50
C LYS A 124 -25.30 -13.47 -18.19
N GLN A 125 -26.38 -13.95 -17.59
CA GLN A 125 -27.74 -13.88 -18.07
C GLN A 125 -28.51 -12.69 -17.48
N GLY A 126 -27.89 -11.91 -16.58
CA GLY A 126 -28.51 -10.77 -15.91
C GLY A 126 -29.33 -11.11 -14.68
N ASN A 127 -29.27 -12.36 -14.19
CA ASN A 127 -29.93 -12.72 -12.94
C ASN A 127 -29.10 -12.21 -11.76
N VAL A 128 -29.77 -11.60 -10.78
CA VAL A 128 -29.14 -11.09 -9.58
C VAL A 128 -28.70 -12.24 -8.69
N LEU A 129 -27.39 -12.35 -8.46
CA LEU A 129 -26.78 -13.33 -7.56
C LEU A 129 -26.69 -12.79 -6.14
N GLU A 130 -26.40 -11.49 -5.99
CA GLU A 130 -26.30 -10.80 -4.72
C GLU A 130 -26.74 -9.34 -4.90
N GLN A 131 -27.71 -8.88 -4.10
CA GLN A 131 -28.34 -7.57 -4.25
C GLN A 131 -27.51 -6.41 -3.69
N SER A 132 -26.57 -6.68 -2.78
CA SER A 132 -25.84 -5.61 -2.10
C SER A 132 -24.45 -6.08 -1.69
N ILE A 133 -23.49 -5.90 -2.57
CA ILE A 133 -22.06 -6.04 -2.26
C ILE A 133 -21.59 -4.71 -1.72
N GLN A 134 -21.30 -4.65 -0.44
CA GLN A 134 -20.81 -3.48 0.28
C GLN A 134 -19.80 -3.89 1.35
N ILE A 135 -19.08 -2.95 1.92
CA ILE A 135 -18.14 -3.22 3.01
C ILE A 135 -18.90 -3.70 4.24
N THR A 136 -18.56 -4.90 4.71
CA THR A 136 -19.12 -5.53 5.91
C THR A 136 -18.09 -5.73 7.03
N LYS A 137 -16.82 -5.57 6.72
CA LYS A 137 -15.72 -5.75 7.66
C LYS A 137 -15.22 -4.42 8.22
N PRO A 138 -14.67 -4.41 9.44
CA PRO A 138 -14.06 -3.22 10.01
C PRO A 138 -13.03 -2.58 9.08
N MET A 139 -13.08 -1.26 8.98
CA MET A 139 -12.15 -0.47 8.18
C MET A 139 -11.72 0.76 8.95
N GLU A 140 -10.40 0.92 9.08
CA GLU A 140 -9.80 2.05 9.79
C GLU A 140 -8.80 2.81 8.92
N VAL A 141 -8.59 4.07 9.25
CA VAL A 141 -7.57 4.88 8.59
C VAL A 141 -6.25 4.71 9.33
N LEU A 142 -5.24 4.22 8.61
CA LEU A 142 -3.86 4.25 9.03
C LEU A 142 -3.08 5.14 8.07
N PHE A 143 -2.94 6.40 8.44
CA PHE A 143 -2.28 7.42 7.62
C PHE A 143 -0.82 7.03 7.31
N GLU A 144 -0.35 7.40 6.14
CA GLU A 144 1.03 7.18 5.74
C GLU A 144 1.93 8.24 6.36
N GLY A 145 2.92 7.78 7.12
CA GLY A 145 3.93 8.65 7.70
C GLY A 145 5.05 9.01 6.72
N ALA A 146 5.89 9.96 7.11
CA ALA A 146 7.12 10.29 6.42
C ALA A 146 8.34 10.00 7.31
N ASN A 147 9.45 9.58 6.69
CA ASN A 147 10.71 9.43 7.41
C ASN A 147 11.32 10.81 7.64
N LEU A 148 11.18 11.33 8.87
CA LEU A 148 11.64 12.68 9.23
C LEU A 148 13.17 12.81 9.32
N GLU A 149 13.91 11.71 9.35
CA GLU A 149 15.38 11.73 9.24
C GLU A 149 15.83 12.01 7.79
N LYS A 150 15.03 11.59 6.81
CA LYS A 150 15.28 11.81 5.38
C LYS A 150 14.59 13.06 4.84
N TYR A 151 13.36 13.32 5.30
CA TYR A 151 12.51 14.40 4.81
C TYR A 151 12.29 15.44 5.91
N PHE A 152 13.13 16.44 5.95
CA PHE A 152 13.06 17.54 6.91
C PHE A 152 13.40 18.87 6.23
N ALA A 153 12.87 19.96 6.78
CA ALA A 153 13.21 21.30 6.33
C ALA A 153 14.68 21.59 6.65
N LYS A 154 15.53 21.55 5.62
CA LYS A 154 16.95 21.86 5.76
C LYS A 154 17.16 23.35 5.67
N LYS A 155 17.88 23.94 6.64
CA LYS A 155 18.37 25.32 6.49
C LYS A 155 19.24 25.36 5.24
N VAL A 156 18.95 26.28 4.32
CA VAL A 156 19.74 26.47 3.11
C VAL A 156 21.17 26.86 3.55
N ASN A 157 22.14 26.01 3.24
CA ASN A 157 23.53 26.35 3.36
C ASN A 157 23.89 27.22 2.15
N PRO A 158 24.20 28.52 2.31
CA PRO A 158 24.52 29.38 1.18
C PRO A 158 25.75 28.94 0.40
N ASN A 159 26.58 28.06 0.97
CA ASN A 159 27.74 27.48 0.32
C ASN A 159 27.45 26.11 -0.36
N LEU A 160 26.24 25.62 -0.30
CA LEU A 160 25.86 24.39 -0.99
C LEU A 160 25.65 24.72 -2.47
N GLN A 161 26.60 24.37 -3.31
CA GLN A 161 26.40 24.38 -4.76
C GLN A 161 25.37 23.25 -5.07
N LEU A 162 24.15 23.66 -5.27
CA LEU A 162 23.15 22.76 -5.90
C LEU A 162 23.59 22.59 -7.36
N ASN A 163 23.84 21.36 -7.79
CA ASN A 163 24.12 21.07 -9.20
C ASN A 163 22.87 21.26 -10.10
N LEU A 164 21.80 21.83 -9.56
CA LEU A 164 20.59 22.17 -10.25
C LEU A 164 20.56 23.68 -10.47
N SER A 165 20.83 24.11 -11.68
CA SER A 165 20.62 25.50 -12.07
C SER A 165 19.15 25.73 -12.39
N LEU A 166 18.51 26.62 -11.64
CA LEU A 166 17.18 27.12 -11.91
C LEU A 166 17.19 28.44 -12.70
N ASP A 167 18.35 28.85 -13.21
CA ASP A 167 18.57 30.14 -13.88
C ASP A 167 17.77 30.29 -15.18
N SER A 168 17.29 29.16 -15.75
CA SER A 168 16.40 29.17 -16.92
C SER A 168 14.94 29.50 -16.59
N ILE A 169 14.56 29.45 -15.30
CA ILE A 169 13.23 29.80 -14.84
C ILE A 169 13.16 31.32 -14.68
N LYS A 170 12.40 31.97 -15.56
CA LYS A 170 12.26 33.45 -15.58
C LYS A 170 11.03 33.92 -14.78
N GLU A 171 10.16 33.01 -14.43
CA GLU A 171 8.94 33.27 -13.69
C GLU A 171 9.27 33.62 -12.23
N SER A 172 8.56 34.60 -11.68
CA SER A 172 8.69 35.02 -10.28
C SER A 172 8.17 33.97 -9.29
N PHE A 173 7.43 32.98 -9.77
CA PHE A 173 6.88 31.87 -9.00
C PHE A 173 6.82 30.59 -9.84
N ALA A 174 7.23 29.48 -9.28
CA ALA A 174 7.19 28.18 -9.95
C ALA A 174 6.60 27.10 -9.05
N TYR A 175 5.81 26.20 -9.61
CA TYR A 175 5.36 24.99 -8.95
C TYR A 175 6.30 23.83 -9.24
N LEU A 176 6.65 23.07 -8.20
CA LEU A 176 7.33 21.79 -8.37
C LEU A 176 6.30 20.66 -8.24
N SER A 177 6.18 19.86 -9.28
CA SER A 177 5.43 18.61 -9.24
C SER A 177 6.37 17.44 -9.43
N VAL A 178 6.33 16.49 -8.51
CA VAL A 178 7.09 15.23 -8.60
C VAL A 178 6.09 14.09 -8.64
N GLY A 179 6.06 13.37 -9.75
CA GLY A 179 5.11 12.30 -9.96
C GLY A 179 5.61 11.26 -10.95
N HIS A 180 4.87 10.15 -11.02
CA HIS A 180 5.09 9.11 -12.02
C HIS A 180 4.13 9.33 -13.19
N TRP A 181 4.69 9.51 -14.38
CA TRP A 181 3.88 9.57 -15.61
C TRP A 181 3.61 8.15 -16.09
N MET A 182 2.37 7.73 -16.00
CA MET A 182 1.94 6.52 -16.66
C MET A 182 1.79 6.81 -18.14
N GLN A 183 2.42 5.99 -18.99
CA GLN A 183 2.15 6.07 -20.44
C GLN A 183 0.71 5.61 -20.65
N GLY A 184 -0.20 6.58 -20.77
CA GLY A 184 -1.54 6.33 -21.27
C GLY A 184 -1.49 6.17 -22.79
N GLN A 185 -2.28 5.25 -23.32
CA GLN A 185 -2.64 5.32 -24.72
C GLN A 185 -3.54 6.57 -24.88
N ILE A 186 -3.05 7.53 -25.62
CA ILE A 186 -3.84 8.67 -26.09
C ILE A 186 -4.62 8.19 -27.33
#